data_d31f9c6cb8372ae8804129369bb28f5a
#
_entry.id   d31f9c6cb8372ae8804129369bb28f5a
#
_cell.length_a   1.000
_cell.length_b   1.000
_cell.length_c   1.000
_cell.angle_alpha   90.00
_cell.angle_beta   90.00
_cell.angle_gamma   90.00
#
_symmetry.space_group_name_H-M   'P 1'
#
loop_
_entity.id
_entity.type
_entity.pdbx_description
1 polymer ?
#
loop_
_entity_poly.entity_id
_entity_poly.type
_entity_poly.pdbx_seq_one_letter_code
_entity_poly.pdbx_strand_id
1 'polypeptide(L)'
;MKAHTASLLVALSSCGPAVSQNDNTRAAPGTFLITAEQIEKSGAHTAWQVLKQHAPMLTMREDRNGRPVSIGRHGRASFLLDEAPIVLLDGVRVPDFHSLDTIDAQSIFTILIYDGVEGTTYYGTDAVSGVILIRTKDGR
;
A
#
# COMPACT_ATOMS: atom_id res chain seq x y z
N MET A 1 -65.48 15.03 -31.54
CA MET A 1 -64.97 14.77 -30.16
C MET A 1 -63.68 13.99 -30.26
N LYS A 2 -62.56 14.66 -30.08
CA LYS A 2 -61.22 14.05 -30.13
C LYS A 2 -60.65 14.06 -28.72
N ALA A 3 -60.51 12.90 -28.13
CA ALA A 3 -59.87 12.72 -26.84
C ALA A 3 -58.36 12.63 -27.05
N HIS A 4 -57.59 13.57 -26.46
CA HIS A 4 -56.16 13.49 -26.41
C HIS A 4 -55.73 12.85 -25.09
N THR A 5 -55.22 11.63 -25.15
CA THR A 5 -54.58 10.95 -24.04
C THR A 5 -53.13 11.43 -23.94
N ALA A 6 -52.84 12.22 -22.92
CA ALA A 6 -51.47 12.63 -22.58
C ALA A 6 -50.78 11.48 -21.84
N SER A 7 -49.75 10.90 -22.46
CA SER A 7 -48.88 9.88 -21.84
C SER A 7 -47.81 10.56 -21.04
N LEU A 8 -47.86 10.41 -19.71
CA LEU A 8 -46.86 10.95 -18.78
C LEU A 8 -45.71 9.95 -18.65
N LEU A 9 -44.57 10.22 -19.26
CA LEU A 9 -43.34 9.47 -19.08
C LEU A 9 -42.65 9.89 -17.77
N VAL A 10 -42.72 9.02 -16.76
CA VAL A 10 -41.94 9.18 -15.51
C VAL A 10 -40.57 8.59 -15.74
N ALA A 11 -39.56 9.46 -15.85
CA ALA A 11 -38.15 9.05 -15.86
C ALA A 11 -37.70 8.78 -14.42
N LEU A 12 -37.54 7.52 -14.06
CA LEU A 12 -36.90 7.06 -12.83
C LEU A 12 -35.38 7.23 -12.98
N SER A 13 -34.83 8.32 -12.47
CA SER A 13 -33.39 8.51 -12.29
C SER A 13 -32.93 7.63 -11.11
N SER A 14 -32.40 6.45 -11.43
CA SER A 14 -31.72 5.58 -10.48
C SER A 14 -30.36 6.18 -10.12
N CYS A 15 -30.31 6.90 -8.99
CA CYS A 15 -29.05 7.19 -8.30
C CYS A 15 -28.58 5.90 -7.61
N GLY A 16 -27.80 5.09 -8.29
CA GLY A 16 -27.04 4.02 -7.66
C GLY A 16 -25.93 4.61 -6.79
N PRO A 17 -25.66 4.05 -5.59
CA PRO A 17 -24.51 4.49 -4.81
C PRO A 17 -23.23 4.23 -5.62
N ALA A 18 -22.42 5.27 -5.79
CA ALA A 18 -21.10 5.13 -6.37
C ALA A 18 -20.26 4.27 -5.42
N VAL A 19 -20.09 3.00 -5.74
CA VAL A 19 -19.14 2.11 -5.08
C VAL A 19 -17.77 2.67 -5.38
N SER A 20 -17.13 3.25 -4.35
CA SER A 20 -15.74 3.69 -4.45
C SER A 20 -14.87 2.47 -4.73
N GLN A 21 -14.29 2.40 -5.93
CA GLN A 21 -13.42 1.31 -6.38
C GLN A 21 -12.04 1.39 -5.71
N ASN A 22 -12.00 1.39 -4.38
CA ASN A 22 -10.76 1.29 -3.60
C ASN A 22 -10.51 -0.13 -3.06
N ASP A 23 -11.28 -1.13 -3.52
CA ASP A 23 -11.22 -2.49 -2.98
C ASP A 23 -10.01 -3.32 -3.43
N ASN A 24 -9.22 -2.83 -4.41
CA ASN A 24 -8.08 -3.59 -4.92
C ASN A 24 -6.81 -3.52 -4.06
N THR A 25 -6.81 -2.72 -3.00
CA THR A 25 -5.65 -2.56 -2.12
C THR A 25 -5.64 -3.54 -0.93
N ARG A 26 -6.73 -4.28 -0.70
CA ARG A 26 -6.83 -5.24 0.41
C ARG A 26 -6.88 -6.66 -0.14
N ALA A 27 -5.71 -7.27 -0.32
CA ALA A 27 -5.59 -8.62 -0.87
C ALA A 27 -6.13 -9.72 0.07
N ALA A 28 -5.98 -9.55 1.38
CA ALA A 28 -6.49 -10.40 2.45
C ALA A 28 -6.59 -9.59 3.76
N PRO A 29 -7.32 -10.05 4.79
CA PRO A 29 -7.25 -9.43 6.11
C PRO A 29 -5.79 -9.29 6.56
N GLY A 30 -5.39 -8.13 7.06
CA GLY A 30 -4.01 -7.89 7.50
C GLY A 30 -2.97 -7.66 6.40
N THR A 31 -3.38 -7.69 5.12
CA THR A 31 -2.49 -7.49 3.98
C THR A 31 -2.91 -6.26 3.18
N PHE A 32 -1.94 -5.41 2.82
CA PHE A 32 -2.15 -4.27 1.96
C PHE A 32 -1.30 -4.41 0.69
N LEU A 33 -1.92 -4.28 -0.48
CA LEU A 33 -1.28 -4.43 -1.78
C LEU A 33 -1.19 -3.09 -2.50
N ILE A 34 0.00 -2.74 -2.97
CA ILE A 34 0.23 -1.65 -3.92
C ILE A 34 0.59 -2.28 -5.26
N THR A 35 -0.20 -2.01 -6.29
CA THR A 35 -0.03 -2.58 -7.62
C THR A 35 0.88 -1.73 -8.50
N ALA A 36 1.46 -2.32 -9.54
CA ALA A 36 2.25 -1.60 -10.54
C ALA A 36 1.49 -0.40 -11.13
N GLU A 37 0.20 -0.57 -11.40
CA GLU A 37 -0.64 0.52 -11.95
C GLU A 37 -0.75 1.71 -10.99
N GLN A 38 -0.89 1.46 -9.69
CA GLN A 38 -0.92 2.51 -8.68
C GLN A 38 0.43 3.22 -8.59
N ILE A 39 1.53 2.46 -8.67
CA ILE A 39 2.90 2.99 -8.65
C ILE A 39 3.14 3.90 -9.86
N GLU A 40 2.78 3.46 -11.06
CA GLU A 40 2.91 4.25 -12.29
C GLU A 40 2.09 5.55 -12.25
N LYS A 41 0.85 5.48 -11.77
CA LYS A 41 -0.02 6.65 -11.63
C LYS A 41 0.43 7.63 -10.54
N SER A 42 1.21 7.19 -9.56
CA SER A 42 1.66 8.01 -8.44
C SER A 42 2.69 9.07 -8.83
N GLY A 43 3.43 8.84 -9.92
CA GLY A 43 4.58 9.65 -10.30
C GLY A 43 5.78 9.54 -9.32
N ALA A 44 5.77 8.56 -8.42
CA ALA A 44 6.88 8.30 -7.53
C ALA A 44 8.10 7.81 -8.30
N HIS A 45 9.29 8.23 -7.89
CA HIS A 45 10.56 7.84 -8.51
C HIS A 45 11.26 6.71 -7.77
N THR A 46 11.01 6.57 -6.46
CA THR A 46 11.69 5.59 -5.62
C THR A 46 10.70 4.75 -4.80
N ALA A 47 11.13 3.55 -4.36
CA ALA A 47 10.33 2.71 -3.48
C ALA A 47 9.91 3.45 -2.20
N TRP A 48 10.80 4.29 -1.66
CA TRP A 48 10.50 5.13 -0.50
C TRP A 48 9.33 6.05 -0.75
N GLN A 49 9.32 6.75 -1.89
CA GLN A 49 8.23 7.66 -2.25
C GLN A 49 6.92 6.92 -2.49
N VAL A 50 6.96 5.73 -3.10
CA VAL A 50 5.77 4.87 -3.28
C VAL A 50 5.16 4.52 -1.92
N LEU A 51 5.96 4.04 -0.97
CA LEU A 51 5.49 3.71 0.38
C LEU A 51 4.91 4.94 1.08
N LYS A 52 5.57 6.08 0.99
CA LYS A 52 5.12 7.34 1.61
C LYS A 52 3.75 7.80 1.10
N GLN A 53 3.48 7.59 -0.18
CA GLN A 53 2.22 8.01 -0.82
C GLN A 53 1.09 7.00 -0.63
N HIS A 54 1.40 5.70 -0.66
CA HIS A 54 0.39 4.64 -0.74
C HIS A 54 0.23 3.79 0.53
N ALA A 55 1.12 3.93 1.52
CA ALA A 55 1.07 3.13 2.75
C ALA A 55 0.76 4.00 4.00
N PRO A 56 -0.47 4.52 4.15
CA PRO A 56 -0.83 5.43 5.23
C PRO A 56 -0.74 4.80 6.63
N MET A 57 -0.67 3.46 6.72
CA MET A 57 -0.47 2.74 7.98
C MET A 57 0.96 2.82 8.49
N LEU A 58 1.91 3.24 7.66
CA LEU A 58 3.31 3.37 8.03
C LEU A 58 3.64 4.79 8.50
N THR A 59 4.47 4.89 9.52
CA THR A 59 5.10 6.15 9.95
C THR A 59 6.52 6.16 9.37
N MET A 60 6.78 7.09 8.47
CA MET A 60 8.06 7.18 7.77
C MET A 60 8.79 8.43 8.21
N ARG A 61 10.04 8.28 8.63
CA ARG A 61 10.89 9.38 9.08
C ARG A 61 12.08 9.57 8.14
N GLU A 62 12.36 10.83 7.85
CA GLU A 62 13.47 11.28 7.03
C GLU A 62 14.41 12.16 7.86
N ASP A 63 15.67 12.18 7.47
CA ASP A 63 16.63 13.13 8.00
C ASP A 63 16.41 14.56 7.42
N ARG A 64 17.27 15.51 7.82
CA ARG A 64 17.18 16.90 7.32
C ARG A 64 17.42 17.03 5.82
N ASN A 65 17.99 16.01 5.19
CA ASN A 65 18.28 15.96 3.75
C ASN A 65 17.21 15.18 2.98
N GLY A 66 16.13 14.74 3.64
CA GLY A 66 15.05 13.95 3.03
C GLY A 66 15.39 12.47 2.84
N ARG A 67 16.45 11.95 3.47
CA ARG A 67 16.85 10.55 3.37
C ARG A 67 16.05 9.67 4.32
N PRO A 68 15.69 8.46 3.91
CA PRO A 68 15.01 7.49 4.76
C PRO A 68 15.81 7.19 6.04
N VAL A 69 15.19 7.31 7.21
CA VAL A 69 15.83 6.98 8.50
C VAL A 69 15.13 5.81 9.17
N SER A 70 13.81 5.83 9.23
CA SER A 70 13.06 4.77 9.90
C SER A 70 11.66 4.60 9.32
N ILE A 71 11.16 3.37 9.43
CA ILE A 71 9.77 3.01 9.15
C ILE A 71 9.21 2.39 10.43
N GLY A 72 8.05 2.87 10.85
CA GLY A 72 7.27 2.31 11.95
C GLY A 72 5.83 2.12 11.53
N ARG A 73 4.98 1.64 12.44
CA ARG A 73 3.53 1.54 12.23
C ARG A 73 2.77 2.47 13.17
N HIS A 74 1.68 3.03 12.67
CA HIS A 74 0.78 3.82 13.51
C HIS A 74 0.12 2.95 14.59
N GLY A 75 0.08 3.45 15.83
CA GLY A 75 -0.72 2.86 16.91
C GLY A 75 -0.02 1.81 17.78
N ARG A 76 1.27 1.52 17.57
CA ARG A 76 2.06 0.70 18.49
C ARG A 76 3.27 1.49 18.98
N ALA A 77 3.31 1.75 20.28
CA ALA A 77 4.48 2.29 20.98
C ALA A 77 4.92 1.23 21.99
N SER A 78 5.89 0.40 21.63
CA SER A 78 6.61 -0.44 22.57
C SER A 78 7.96 0.19 22.86
N PHE A 79 8.26 0.43 24.13
CA PHE A 79 9.56 1.00 24.55
C PHE A 79 10.69 -0.04 24.52
N LEU A 80 10.41 -1.31 24.25
CA LEU A 80 11.33 -2.43 24.44
C LEU A 80 11.60 -3.25 23.18
N LEU A 81 10.86 -3.04 22.09
CA LEU A 81 11.01 -3.81 20.85
C LEU A 81 11.37 -2.86 19.71
N ASP A 82 12.28 -3.30 18.86
CA ASP A 82 12.55 -2.65 17.59
C ASP A 82 11.29 -2.77 16.72
N GLU A 83 10.59 -1.65 16.55
CA GLU A 83 9.26 -1.62 15.91
C GLU A 83 9.32 -1.47 14.39
N ALA A 84 10.53 -1.59 13.83
CA ALA A 84 10.72 -1.50 12.41
C ALA A 84 10.19 -2.77 11.72
N PRO A 85 9.39 -2.64 10.65
CA PRO A 85 8.99 -3.78 9.85
C PRO A 85 10.19 -4.37 9.11
N ILE A 86 10.15 -5.67 8.83
CA ILE A 86 11.12 -6.32 7.95
C ILE A 86 10.85 -5.86 6.52
N VAL A 87 11.88 -5.40 5.82
CA VAL A 87 11.78 -5.08 4.39
C VAL A 87 12.49 -6.16 3.59
N LEU A 88 11.78 -6.72 2.61
CA LEU A 88 12.29 -7.73 1.68
C LEU A 88 12.20 -7.18 0.25
N LEU A 89 13.31 -7.25 -0.48
CA LEU A 89 13.38 -6.98 -1.92
C LEU A 89 13.62 -8.31 -2.64
N ASP A 90 12.65 -8.77 -3.42
CA ASP A 90 12.67 -10.07 -4.11
C ASP A 90 13.09 -11.25 -3.19
N GLY A 91 12.60 -11.20 -1.93
CA GLY A 91 12.90 -12.19 -0.90
C GLY A 91 14.20 -11.98 -0.13
N VAL A 92 15.01 -11.00 -0.49
CA VAL A 92 16.24 -10.66 0.22
C VAL A 92 15.99 -9.54 1.22
N ARG A 93 16.42 -9.74 2.47
CA ARG A 93 16.25 -8.72 3.52
C ARG A 93 17.10 -7.47 3.22
N VAL A 94 16.43 -6.32 3.24
CA VAL A 94 17.06 -5.00 3.13
C VAL A 94 17.41 -4.52 4.54
N PRO A 95 18.68 -4.42 4.90
CA PRO A 95 19.08 -4.09 6.27
C PRO A 95 18.99 -2.59 6.56
N ASP A 96 18.98 -1.76 5.53
CA ASP A 96 19.02 -0.30 5.65
C ASP A 96 17.91 0.35 4.82
N PHE A 97 17.10 1.19 5.46
CA PHE A 97 16.03 1.92 4.79
C PHE A 97 16.53 2.92 3.73
N HIS A 98 17.77 3.39 3.83
CA HIS A 98 18.36 4.24 2.78
C HIS A 98 18.35 3.58 1.40
N SER A 99 18.46 2.25 1.35
CA SER A 99 18.39 1.49 0.10
C SER A 99 17.05 1.66 -0.63
N LEU A 100 15.96 1.96 0.08
CA LEU A 100 14.65 2.19 -0.54
C LEU A 100 14.60 3.42 -1.42
N ASP A 101 15.50 4.38 -1.18
CA ASP A 101 15.61 5.59 -2.01
C ASP A 101 16.42 5.34 -3.30
N THR A 102 17.11 4.20 -3.39
CA THR A 102 17.86 3.80 -4.60
C THR A 102 17.08 2.83 -5.50
N ILE A 103 15.97 2.25 -5.01
CA ILE A 103 15.13 1.34 -5.79
C ILE A 103 14.20 2.17 -6.66
N ASP A 104 14.35 2.04 -7.99
CA ASP A 104 13.50 2.73 -8.95
C ASP A 104 12.05 2.22 -8.86
N ALA A 105 11.11 3.14 -8.66
CA ALA A 105 9.68 2.83 -8.62
C ALA A 105 9.18 2.14 -9.90
N GLN A 106 9.73 2.48 -11.05
CA GLN A 106 9.40 1.89 -12.35
C GLN A 106 9.79 0.42 -12.45
N SER A 107 10.80 -0.01 -11.68
CA SER A 107 11.22 -1.42 -11.63
C SER A 107 10.31 -2.27 -10.76
N ILE A 108 9.48 -1.67 -9.91
CA ILE A 108 8.62 -2.39 -8.97
C ILE A 108 7.40 -2.95 -9.68
N PHE A 109 7.14 -4.22 -9.44
CA PHE A 109 5.93 -4.90 -9.90
C PHE A 109 4.80 -4.80 -8.86
N THR A 110 5.10 -5.08 -7.58
CA THR A 110 4.14 -4.98 -6.48
C THR A 110 4.84 -4.70 -5.17
N ILE A 111 4.12 -4.06 -4.24
CA ILE A 111 4.51 -4.01 -2.83
C ILE A 111 3.38 -4.62 -2.00
N LEU A 112 3.71 -5.64 -1.21
CA LEU A 112 2.83 -6.26 -0.22
C LEU A 112 3.26 -5.85 1.18
N ILE A 113 2.33 -5.36 1.97
CA ILE A 113 2.57 -4.99 3.36
C ILE A 113 1.72 -5.90 4.24
N TYR A 114 2.37 -6.77 4.98
CA TYR A 114 1.75 -7.62 5.99
C TYR A 114 1.72 -6.91 7.33
N ASP A 115 0.65 -7.08 8.07
CA ASP A 115 0.62 -6.66 9.47
C ASP A 115 1.43 -7.63 10.36
N GLY A 116 1.47 -7.36 11.69
CA GLY A 116 2.26 -8.19 12.58
C GLY A 116 1.72 -9.62 12.74
N VAL A 117 0.44 -9.85 12.49
CA VAL A 117 -0.17 -11.19 12.61
C VAL A 117 0.19 -12.03 11.40
N GLU A 118 -0.07 -11.53 10.21
CA GLU A 118 0.34 -12.18 8.96
C GLU A 118 1.86 -12.24 8.84
N GLY A 119 2.56 -11.18 9.20
CA GLY A 119 4.02 -11.15 9.21
C GLY A 119 4.62 -12.27 10.04
N THR A 120 4.18 -12.44 11.28
CA THR A 120 4.66 -13.54 12.14
C THR A 120 4.27 -14.92 11.65
N THR A 121 3.12 -15.05 11.01
CA THR A 121 2.66 -16.32 10.44
C THR A 121 3.56 -16.80 9.31
N TYR A 122 4.03 -15.90 8.46
CA TYR A 122 4.84 -16.25 7.28
C TYR A 122 6.35 -16.14 7.50
N TYR A 123 6.79 -15.23 8.37
CA TYR A 123 8.21 -14.86 8.53
C TYR A 123 8.74 -15.04 9.98
N GLY A 124 7.90 -15.58 10.87
CA GLY A 124 8.32 -15.86 12.25
C GLY A 124 8.23 -14.66 13.19
N THR A 125 8.70 -14.85 14.41
CA THR A 125 8.54 -13.88 15.52
C THR A 125 9.22 -12.54 15.28
N ASP A 126 10.26 -12.49 14.44
CA ASP A 126 10.96 -11.24 14.11
C ASP A 126 10.08 -10.26 13.29
N ALA A 127 8.99 -10.78 12.70
CA ALA A 127 8.06 -10.01 11.89
C ALA A 127 6.87 -9.43 12.68
N VAL A 128 6.98 -9.33 13.99
CA VAL A 128 5.90 -8.79 14.87
C VAL A 128 5.48 -7.38 14.49
N SER A 129 6.39 -6.58 13.93
CA SER A 129 6.13 -5.23 13.45
C SER A 129 5.61 -5.19 12.01
N GLY A 130 5.46 -6.35 11.38
CA GLY A 130 5.01 -6.52 10.01
C GLY A 130 6.15 -6.73 9.01
N VAL A 131 5.77 -6.96 7.75
CA VAL A 131 6.71 -7.18 6.65
C VAL A 131 6.30 -6.34 5.45
N ILE A 132 7.27 -5.70 4.82
CA ILE A 132 7.13 -4.99 3.55
C ILE A 132 7.85 -5.82 2.50
N LEU A 133 7.12 -6.46 1.61
CA LEU A 133 7.66 -7.26 0.52
C LEU A 133 7.57 -6.49 -0.78
N ILE A 134 8.71 -6.07 -1.30
CA ILE A 134 8.86 -5.41 -2.60
C ILE A 134 9.26 -6.46 -3.62
N ARG A 135 8.49 -6.59 -4.69
CA ARG A 135 8.80 -7.43 -5.85
C ARG A 135 9.08 -6.57 -7.05
N THR A 136 10.20 -6.83 -7.70
CA THR A 136 10.55 -6.16 -8.95
C THR A 136 9.97 -6.90 -10.16
N LYS A 137 9.94 -6.25 -11.29
CA LYS A 137 9.48 -6.84 -12.57
C LYS A 137 10.38 -7.98 -13.03
N ASP A 138 11.64 -7.96 -12.63
CA ASP A 138 12.65 -8.98 -12.98
C ASP A 138 12.71 -10.12 -11.97
N GLY A 139 12.31 -9.89 -10.73
CA GLY A 139 12.27 -10.88 -9.64
C GLY A 139 11.02 -11.76 -9.57
N ARG A 140 10.25 -11.84 -10.66
CA ARG A 140 9.03 -12.66 -10.80
C ARG A 140 9.32 -14.12 -10.95
#